data_e3453f97bf78036755c24f43eaa0e6ac
#
_entry.id   e3453f97bf78036755c24f43eaa0e6ac
#
_cell.length_a   1.000
_cell.length_b   1.000
_cell.length_c   1.000
_cell.angle_alpha   90.00
_cell.angle_beta   90.00
_cell.angle_gamma   90.00
#
_symmetry.space_group_name_H-M   'P 1'
#
loop_
_entity.id
_entity.type
_entity.pdbx_description
1 polymer ?
#
loop_
_entity_poly.entity_id
_entity_poly.type
_entity_poly.pdbx_seq_one_letter_code
_entity_poly.pdbx_strand_id
1 'polypeptide(L)'
;MRNIDFKKRTFLKYAIYGFPILPVLFKAKVAVGSESFPSNDGFISIRPFLDPKDWLDCNSKKPLKDHSYALINALKESNKIYLPPVKGYYLFQNVVLPKGTILKGESELPYVANDIKDIIGNGSAVSNFDSKCPIFKFNNHVSLKGLALYGNKNIDGLISATGSKVSNIRLSKCGFYNFRIGIGSLSNYIKVDVEDCNVSSNNIGIANVVDSKLTLSTINANVMYGIKLSDGANDNIFSALKIEWNGENNLYVKNAVNNVISTSILDRSGKAGIYLENSEIILNEIIIRRSGGSSNIPKESTHIYIKGGNAIINNIITKSGRNDDGKGKLSPDFSIYAENDASLIISDS
;
A
#
# COMPACT_ATOMS: atom_id res chain seq x y z
N MET A 1 -19.51 -45.11 -11.48
CA MET A 1 -18.47 -45.72 -12.33
C MET A 1 -18.87 -45.56 -13.79
N ARG A 2 -18.27 -44.66 -14.53
CA ARG A 2 -18.24 -44.65 -16.02
C ARG A 2 -16.92 -44.01 -16.44
N ASN A 3 -16.07 -44.87 -17.00
CA ASN A 3 -14.81 -44.49 -17.66
C ASN A 3 -15.11 -43.70 -18.93
N ILE A 4 -14.40 -42.59 -19.15
CA ILE A 4 -14.36 -41.89 -20.44
C ILE A 4 -12.96 -42.03 -20.99
N ASP A 5 -12.91 -42.74 -22.12
CA ASP A 5 -11.72 -43.10 -22.88
C ASP A 5 -11.32 -41.95 -23.82
N PHE A 6 -10.07 -41.49 -23.75
CA PHE A 6 -9.54 -40.44 -24.63
C PHE A 6 -8.82 -41.07 -25.83
N LYS A 7 -9.45 -41.00 -27.00
CA LYS A 7 -8.88 -41.45 -28.29
C LYS A 7 -7.72 -40.56 -28.74
N LYS A 8 -6.59 -41.19 -28.99
CA LYS A 8 -5.41 -40.63 -29.66
C LYS A 8 -5.77 -40.19 -31.08
N ARG A 9 -5.44 -38.92 -31.43
CA ARG A 9 -5.44 -38.43 -32.82
C ARG A 9 -4.07 -38.59 -33.42
N THR A 10 -4.00 -39.34 -34.49
CA THR A 10 -2.87 -39.64 -35.37
C THR A 10 -2.60 -38.42 -36.26
N PHE A 11 -1.36 -37.89 -36.27
CA PHE A 11 -0.94 -36.88 -37.25
C PHE A 11 -0.38 -37.56 -38.52
N LEU A 12 -0.92 -37.19 -39.67
CA LEU A 12 -0.50 -37.59 -41.01
C LEU A 12 0.86 -36.92 -41.34
N LYS A 13 1.83 -37.70 -41.77
CA LYS A 13 3.05 -37.24 -42.42
C LYS A 13 2.81 -37.04 -43.89
N TYR A 14 3.04 -35.81 -44.40
CA TYR A 14 3.22 -35.58 -45.84
C TYR A 14 4.71 -35.30 -46.11
N ALA A 15 5.32 -36.17 -46.95
CA ALA A 15 6.60 -35.97 -47.55
C ALA A 15 6.39 -35.15 -48.83
N ILE A 16 7.11 -34.05 -49.01
CA ILE A 16 7.19 -33.30 -50.27
C ILE A 16 8.65 -33.19 -50.69
N TYR A 17 8.88 -33.57 -51.92
CA TYR A 17 10.13 -33.64 -52.66
C TYR A 17 10.90 -32.31 -52.72
N GLY A 18 12.24 -32.43 -52.71
CA GLY A 18 13.16 -31.34 -52.72
C GLY A 18 13.26 -30.58 -54.04
N PHE A 19 13.47 -29.27 -53.89
CA PHE A 19 14.16 -28.42 -54.88
C PHE A 19 15.27 -27.64 -54.16
N PRO A 20 16.46 -27.48 -54.77
CA PRO A 20 17.54 -26.71 -54.16
C PRO A 20 17.27 -25.22 -54.36
N ILE A 21 17.00 -24.50 -53.27
CA ILE A 21 16.90 -23.05 -53.31
C ILE A 21 18.21 -22.47 -52.74
N LEU A 22 18.90 -21.71 -53.56
CA LEU A 22 20.05 -20.90 -53.17
C LEU A 22 19.72 -20.00 -51.94
N PRO A 23 20.65 -19.83 -50.99
CA PRO A 23 20.43 -18.89 -49.91
C PRO A 23 20.63 -17.46 -50.40
N VAL A 24 19.55 -16.77 -50.70
CA VAL A 24 19.54 -15.31 -50.79
C VAL A 24 19.55 -14.78 -49.36
N LEU A 25 20.70 -14.26 -48.92
CA LEU A 25 20.86 -13.53 -47.67
C LEU A 25 20.03 -12.22 -47.71
N PHE A 26 18.75 -12.30 -47.43
CA PHE A 26 17.98 -11.15 -46.99
C PHE A 26 18.38 -10.81 -45.54
N LYS A 27 19.17 -9.74 -45.39
CA LYS A 27 19.24 -9.01 -44.14
C LYS A 27 17.85 -8.43 -43.89
N ALA A 28 16.95 -9.23 -43.34
CA ALA A 28 15.73 -8.71 -42.74
C ALA A 28 16.18 -7.87 -41.51
N LYS A 29 16.13 -6.54 -41.66
CA LYS A 29 15.96 -5.68 -40.51
C LYS A 29 14.66 -6.15 -39.86
N VAL A 30 14.77 -6.88 -38.76
CA VAL A 30 13.63 -7.11 -37.88
C VAL A 30 13.24 -5.72 -37.40
N ALA A 31 12.28 -5.12 -38.05
CA ALA A 31 11.53 -4.04 -37.46
C ALA A 31 10.89 -4.67 -36.22
N VAL A 32 11.44 -4.37 -35.05
CA VAL A 32 10.76 -4.62 -33.77
C VAL A 32 9.48 -3.79 -33.89
N GLY A 33 8.42 -4.46 -34.26
CA GLY A 33 7.09 -3.85 -34.30
C GLY A 33 6.85 -3.28 -32.88
N SER A 34 6.72 -1.97 -32.82
CA SER A 34 6.16 -1.30 -31.66
C SER A 34 4.70 -1.77 -31.56
N GLU A 35 4.45 -2.85 -30.83
CA GLU A 35 3.12 -3.12 -30.33
C GLU A 35 2.79 -2.00 -29.33
N SER A 36 2.38 -0.86 -29.88
CA SER A 36 1.63 0.12 -29.14
C SER A 36 0.28 -0.52 -28.86
N PHE A 37 0.11 -1.13 -27.70
CA PHE A 37 -1.21 -1.40 -27.20
C PHE A 37 -1.78 -0.06 -26.69
N PRO A 38 -2.62 0.65 -27.48
CA PRO A 38 -3.42 1.71 -26.91
C PRO A 38 -4.42 1.01 -26.00
N SER A 39 -4.28 1.15 -24.69
CA SER A 39 -5.42 0.86 -23.83
C SER A 39 -6.53 1.80 -24.26
N ASN A 40 -7.78 1.31 -24.41
CA ASN A 40 -8.96 2.12 -24.75
C ASN A 40 -9.18 3.32 -23.81
N ASP A 41 -8.39 3.44 -22.73
CA ASP A 41 -8.49 4.41 -21.64
C ASP A 41 -7.52 5.62 -21.81
N GLY A 42 -6.76 5.71 -22.89
CA GLY A 42 -5.79 6.80 -23.16
C GLY A 42 -4.51 6.73 -22.32
N PHE A 43 -4.16 5.56 -21.78
CA PHE A 43 -2.85 5.33 -21.15
C PHE A 43 -1.81 4.93 -22.21
N ILE A 44 -0.58 5.43 -22.04
CA ILE A 44 0.57 4.90 -22.77
C ILE A 44 1.35 3.92 -21.89
N SER A 45 1.78 2.80 -22.48
CA SER A 45 2.60 1.82 -21.78
C SER A 45 4.03 2.32 -21.63
N ILE A 46 4.67 2.03 -20.47
CA ILE A 46 6.11 2.26 -20.28
C ILE A 46 6.96 1.36 -21.18
N ARG A 47 6.40 0.23 -21.67
CA ARG A 47 7.14 -0.81 -22.40
C ARG A 47 7.94 -0.30 -23.61
N PRO A 48 7.43 0.59 -24.49
CA PRO A 48 8.19 1.15 -25.61
C PRO A 48 9.41 2.01 -25.21
N PHE A 49 9.43 2.52 -23.97
CA PHE A 49 10.51 3.36 -23.45
C PHE A 49 11.63 2.56 -22.76
N LEU A 50 11.42 1.27 -22.55
CA LEU A 50 12.41 0.32 -22.05
C LEU A 50 13.12 -0.34 -23.22
N ASP A 51 14.46 -0.36 -23.23
CA ASP A 51 15.16 -1.19 -24.19
C ASP A 51 14.89 -2.70 -23.92
N PRO A 52 15.15 -3.58 -24.90
CA PRO A 52 14.90 -5.01 -24.75
C PRO A 52 15.62 -5.65 -23.53
N LYS A 53 16.83 -5.17 -23.19
CA LYS A 53 17.62 -5.69 -22.07
C LYS A 53 17.02 -5.26 -20.72
N ASP A 54 16.47 -4.05 -20.65
CA ASP A 54 15.81 -3.54 -19.43
C ASP A 54 14.44 -4.19 -19.23
N TRP A 55 13.72 -4.48 -20.32
CA TRP A 55 12.52 -5.30 -20.23
C TRP A 55 12.80 -6.71 -19.70
N LEU A 56 13.89 -7.33 -20.15
CA LEU A 56 14.33 -8.63 -19.63
C LEU A 56 14.74 -8.51 -18.16
N ASP A 57 15.39 -7.43 -17.77
CA ASP A 57 15.76 -7.17 -16.37
C ASP A 57 14.51 -7.05 -15.47
N CYS A 58 13.50 -6.24 -15.84
CA CYS A 58 12.24 -6.15 -15.09
C CYS A 58 11.55 -7.52 -14.92
N ASN A 59 11.75 -8.45 -15.85
CA ASN A 59 11.18 -9.79 -15.82
C ASN A 59 12.09 -10.83 -15.13
N SER A 60 13.25 -10.42 -14.63
CA SER A 60 14.12 -11.29 -13.82
C SER A 60 13.61 -11.35 -12.37
N LYS A 61 13.96 -12.44 -11.66
CA LYS A 61 13.64 -12.55 -10.21
C LYS A 61 14.36 -11.50 -9.36
N LYS A 62 15.44 -10.92 -9.86
CA LYS A 62 16.25 -9.91 -9.18
C LYS A 62 16.72 -8.88 -10.21
N PRO A 63 15.89 -7.89 -10.55
CA PRO A 63 16.29 -6.77 -11.38
C PRO A 63 17.48 -6.03 -10.77
N LEU A 64 18.36 -5.53 -11.63
CA LEU A 64 19.61 -4.87 -11.22
C LEU A 64 19.78 -3.48 -11.84
N LYS A 65 18.90 -3.08 -12.78
CA LYS A 65 19.04 -1.84 -13.52
C LYS A 65 18.01 -0.79 -13.09
N ASP A 66 18.44 0.46 -13.12
CA ASP A 66 17.55 1.60 -12.94
C ASP A 66 16.68 1.83 -14.19
N HIS A 67 15.37 1.70 -14.03
CA HIS A 67 14.39 1.89 -15.09
C HIS A 67 13.76 3.29 -15.06
N SER A 68 14.25 4.20 -14.19
CA SER A 68 13.67 5.54 -14.01
C SER A 68 13.62 6.34 -15.30
N TYR A 69 14.62 6.22 -16.16
CA TYR A 69 14.69 6.94 -17.43
C TYR A 69 13.49 6.63 -18.35
N ALA A 70 13.04 5.36 -18.34
CA ALA A 70 11.91 4.94 -19.17
C ALA A 70 10.60 5.60 -18.70
N LEU A 71 10.38 5.64 -17.37
CA LEU A 71 9.21 6.33 -16.82
C LEU A 71 9.29 7.85 -17.03
N ILE A 72 10.46 8.47 -16.87
CA ILE A 72 10.66 9.90 -17.13
C ILE A 72 10.39 10.23 -18.59
N ASN A 73 10.83 9.40 -19.54
CA ASN A 73 10.56 9.63 -20.96
C ASN A 73 9.07 9.41 -21.28
N ALA A 74 8.43 8.38 -20.74
CA ALA A 74 6.99 8.19 -20.90
C ALA A 74 6.18 9.39 -20.36
N LEU A 75 6.59 9.96 -19.21
CA LEU A 75 5.95 11.13 -18.59
C LEU A 75 6.11 12.43 -19.42
N LYS A 76 7.08 12.52 -20.35
CA LYS A 76 7.18 13.63 -21.31
C LYS A 76 6.10 13.55 -22.38
N GLU A 77 5.68 12.34 -22.74
CA GLU A 77 4.69 12.09 -23.79
C GLU A 77 3.25 12.12 -23.25
N SER A 78 3.04 11.66 -22.00
CA SER A 78 1.70 11.61 -21.40
C SER A 78 1.77 11.67 -19.89
N ASN A 79 0.74 12.22 -19.27
CA ASN A 79 0.53 12.14 -17.81
C ASN A 79 -0.21 10.86 -17.39
N LYS A 80 -0.65 10.00 -18.31
CA LYS A 80 -1.32 8.73 -18.06
C LYS A 80 -0.42 7.58 -18.48
N ILE A 81 0.24 6.93 -17.53
CA ILE A 81 1.21 5.87 -17.80
C ILE A 81 0.69 4.54 -17.27
N TYR A 82 0.78 3.51 -18.10
CA TYR A 82 0.53 2.13 -17.72
C TYR A 82 1.86 1.39 -17.49
N LEU A 83 1.98 0.78 -16.33
CA LEU A 83 3.07 -0.13 -15.96
C LEU A 83 2.57 -1.57 -16.13
N PRO A 84 2.89 -2.27 -17.22
CA PRO A 84 2.42 -3.64 -17.42
C PRO A 84 2.91 -4.59 -16.33
N PRO A 85 2.20 -5.69 -16.07
CA PRO A 85 2.68 -6.77 -15.21
C PRO A 85 4.05 -7.30 -15.67
N VAL A 86 4.93 -7.56 -14.71
CA VAL A 86 6.26 -8.15 -14.94
C VAL A 86 6.48 -9.34 -14.01
N LYS A 87 7.36 -10.26 -14.41
CA LYS A 87 7.70 -11.43 -13.57
C LYS A 87 8.57 -11.08 -12.37
N GLY A 88 9.32 -10.00 -12.43
CA GLY A 88 10.10 -9.42 -11.35
C GLY A 88 9.45 -8.14 -10.84
N TYR A 89 10.14 -7.02 -10.97
CA TYR A 89 9.67 -5.69 -10.57
C TYR A 89 10.44 -4.58 -11.29
N TYR A 90 9.84 -3.40 -11.37
CA TYR A 90 10.50 -2.20 -11.84
C TYR A 90 11.36 -1.61 -10.72
N LEU A 91 12.56 -1.14 -11.06
CA LEU A 91 13.43 -0.39 -10.16
C LEU A 91 13.43 1.08 -10.56
N PHE A 92 12.93 1.94 -9.67
CA PHE A 92 12.92 3.39 -9.87
C PHE A 92 13.63 4.12 -8.74
N GLN A 93 14.14 5.32 -9.04
CA GLN A 93 14.69 6.22 -8.03
C GLN A 93 14.41 7.67 -8.39
N ASN A 94 13.98 8.44 -7.39
CA ASN A 94 13.78 9.89 -7.48
C ASN A 94 12.91 10.37 -8.65
N VAL A 95 12.01 9.51 -9.18
CA VAL A 95 11.15 9.92 -10.29
C VAL A 95 10.15 10.94 -9.78
N VAL A 96 10.25 12.17 -10.29
CA VAL A 96 9.28 13.22 -10.01
C VAL A 96 8.03 12.98 -10.83
N LEU A 97 6.90 12.78 -10.15
CA LEU A 97 5.59 12.65 -10.78
C LEU A 97 5.00 14.06 -10.96
N PRO A 98 4.85 14.55 -12.20
CA PRO A 98 4.26 15.85 -12.48
C PRO A 98 2.81 15.97 -11.96
N LYS A 99 2.32 17.20 -11.82
CA LYS A 99 0.92 17.46 -11.50
C LYS A 99 0.00 16.81 -12.54
N GLY A 100 -1.03 16.09 -12.08
CA GLY A 100 -1.99 15.40 -12.94
C GLY A 100 -1.54 14.04 -13.44
N THR A 101 -0.40 13.52 -12.97
CA THR A 101 0.07 12.17 -13.33
C THR A 101 -0.88 11.09 -12.82
N ILE A 102 -1.17 10.11 -13.66
CA ILE A 102 -1.86 8.88 -13.30
C ILE A 102 -0.97 7.70 -13.70
N LEU A 103 -0.48 6.97 -12.71
CA LEU A 103 0.20 5.69 -12.93
C LEU A 103 -0.79 4.55 -12.66
N LYS A 104 -0.96 3.67 -13.63
CA LYS A 104 -1.83 2.50 -13.55
C LYS A 104 -0.99 1.23 -13.70
N GLY A 105 -1.24 0.25 -12.85
CA GLY A 105 -0.73 -1.10 -12.95
C GLY A 105 -1.83 -2.13 -12.70
N GLU A 106 -1.44 -3.38 -12.62
CA GLU A 106 -2.31 -4.53 -12.36
C GLU A 106 -1.61 -5.47 -11.37
N SER A 107 -1.71 -5.19 -10.07
CA SER A 107 -1.11 -6.02 -9.03
C SER A 107 -2.16 -6.71 -8.19
N GLU A 108 -1.94 -7.99 -7.92
CA GLU A 108 -2.54 -8.67 -6.79
C GLU A 108 -1.75 -8.30 -5.53
N LEU A 109 -2.46 -7.77 -4.53
CA LEU A 109 -1.83 -7.25 -3.33
C LEU A 109 -1.78 -8.32 -2.25
N PRO A 110 -0.59 -8.76 -1.79
CA PRO A 110 -0.50 -9.63 -0.64
C PRO A 110 -1.00 -8.92 0.61
N TYR A 111 -1.61 -9.67 1.52
CA TYR A 111 -2.09 -9.16 2.79
C TYR A 111 -0.96 -8.58 3.66
N VAL A 112 0.21 -9.24 3.65
CA VAL A 112 1.47 -8.82 4.27
C VAL A 112 2.61 -9.12 3.30
N ALA A 113 3.54 -8.19 3.12
CA ALA A 113 4.78 -8.44 2.39
C ALA A 113 5.98 -8.07 3.25
N ASN A 114 6.64 -9.08 3.80
CA ASN A 114 7.85 -8.91 4.62
C ASN A 114 9.14 -8.94 3.79
N ASP A 115 9.07 -9.49 2.59
CA ASP A 115 10.18 -9.61 1.65
C ASP A 115 9.69 -9.19 0.25
N ILE A 116 10.62 -8.68 -0.58
CA ILE A 116 10.29 -8.30 -1.97
C ILE A 116 9.72 -9.47 -2.77
N LYS A 117 10.12 -10.72 -2.46
CA LYS A 117 9.61 -11.93 -3.11
C LYS A 117 8.11 -12.13 -2.91
N ASP A 118 7.51 -11.52 -1.88
CA ASP A 118 6.09 -11.65 -1.58
C ASP A 118 5.22 -10.88 -2.61
N ILE A 119 5.82 -9.93 -3.36
CA ILE A 119 5.15 -9.17 -4.43
C ILE A 119 5.63 -9.54 -5.84
N ILE A 120 6.70 -10.33 -5.97
CA ILE A 120 7.23 -10.76 -7.28
C ILE A 120 6.24 -11.69 -7.97
N GLY A 121 6.00 -11.45 -9.27
CA GLY A 121 5.10 -12.25 -10.09
C GLY A 121 3.61 -11.93 -9.89
N ASN A 122 3.28 -11.00 -8.98
CA ASN A 122 1.90 -10.62 -8.68
C ASN A 122 1.41 -9.41 -9.50
N GLY A 123 2.14 -9.02 -10.55
CA GLY A 123 1.71 -7.95 -11.46
C GLY A 123 2.70 -6.80 -11.58
N SER A 124 2.22 -5.57 -11.44
CA SER A 124 3.01 -4.33 -11.60
C SER A 124 3.70 -3.96 -10.29
N ALA A 125 4.74 -4.71 -9.94
CA ALA A 125 5.54 -4.47 -8.75
C ALA A 125 6.63 -3.42 -9.00
N VAL A 126 6.89 -2.56 -8.01
CA VAL A 126 7.85 -1.45 -8.08
C VAL A 126 8.68 -1.43 -6.80
N SER A 127 9.98 -1.23 -6.92
CA SER A 127 10.88 -1.02 -5.79
C SER A 127 11.87 0.12 -6.06
N ASN A 128 12.60 0.55 -5.03
CA ASN A 128 13.64 1.55 -5.19
C ASN A 128 14.94 0.93 -5.70
N PHE A 129 15.58 1.61 -6.66
CA PHE A 129 16.89 1.21 -7.18
C PHE A 129 18.00 1.47 -6.14
N ASP A 130 18.05 2.69 -5.62
CA ASP A 130 18.97 3.06 -4.55
C ASP A 130 18.23 3.09 -3.20
N SER A 131 18.75 2.37 -2.21
CA SER A 131 18.19 2.28 -0.86
C SER A 131 18.12 3.62 -0.10
N LYS A 132 18.81 4.65 -0.57
CA LYS A 132 18.81 6.01 0.01
C LYS A 132 17.85 6.95 -0.71
N CYS A 133 17.29 6.52 -1.85
CA CYS A 133 16.45 7.36 -2.69
C CYS A 133 14.98 6.89 -2.65
N PRO A 134 14.01 7.81 -2.63
CA PRO A 134 12.60 7.44 -2.79
C PRO A 134 12.35 6.89 -4.20
N ILE A 135 11.32 6.03 -4.31
CA ILE A 135 10.83 5.57 -5.61
C ILE A 135 10.30 6.77 -6.38
N PHE A 136 9.34 7.48 -5.80
CA PHE A 136 8.67 8.62 -6.39
C PHE A 136 8.74 9.87 -5.51
N LYS A 137 8.76 11.02 -6.15
CA LYS A 137 8.49 12.33 -5.55
C LYS A 137 7.21 12.90 -6.12
N PHE A 138 6.28 13.26 -5.26
CA PHE A 138 4.92 13.63 -5.63
C PHE A 138 4.75 15.15 -5.75
N ASN A 139 4.14 15.59 -6.84
CA ASN A 139 3.47 16.87 -6.93
C ASN A 139 1.97 16.70 -6.59
N ASN A 140 1.22 17.80 -6.60
CA ASN A 140 -0.22 17.78 -6.38
C ASN A 140 -0.98 17.02 -7.49
N HIS A 141 -2.15 16.46 -7.16
CA HIS A 141 -3.05 15.80 -8.11
C HIS A 141 -2.43 14.58 -8.81
N VAL A 142 -1.67 13.77 -8.08
CA VAL A 142 -1.13 12.50 -8.59
C VAL A 142 -2.04 11.35 -8.17
N SER A 143 -2.23 10.38 -9.07
CA SER A 143 -2.98 9.16 -8.79
C SER A 143 -2.13 7.93 -9.06
N LEU A 144 -2.13 6.98 -8.13
CA LEU A 144 -1.58 5.64 -8.30
C LEU A 144 -2.72 4.62 -8.23
N LYS A 145 -2.73 3.65 -9.13
CA LYS A 145 -3.75 2.60 -9.18
C LYS A 145 -3.14 1.25 -9.50
N GLY A 146 -3.45 0.22 -8.70
CA GLY A 146 -3.07 -1.17 -8.97
C GLY A 146 -1.58 -1.44 -8.95
N LEU A 147 -0.81 -0.77 -8.10
CA LEU A 147 0.64 -0.93 -7.97
C LEU A 147 1.02 -1.54 -6.62
N ALA A 148 1.96 -2.48 -6.61
CA ALA A 148 2.62 -2.96 -5.39
C ALA A 148 3.97 -2.27 -5.24
N LEU A 149 4.12 -1.40 -4.23
CA LEU A 149 5.34 -0.64 -3.95
C LEU A 149 6.07 -1.26 -2.75
N TYR A 150 7.34 -1.53 -2.90
CA TYR A 150 8.19 -2.11 -1.85
C TYR A 150 9.39 -1.22 -1.56
N GLY A 151 9.47 -0.72 -0.34
CA GLY A 151 10.56 0.13 0.13
C GLY A 151 11.70 -0.65 0.81
N ASN A 152 12.43 0.02 1.71
CA ASN A 152 13.56 -0.56 2.45
C ASN A 152 13.63 -0.12 3.92
N LYS A 153 12.53 0.37 4.50
CA LYS A 153 12.39 0.91 5.88
C LYS A 153 13.20 2.19 6.17
N ASN A 154 13.96 2.71 5.25
CA ASN A 154 14.72 3.96 5.42
C ASN A 154 14.05 5.16 4.74
N ILE A 155 13.16 4.91 3.79
CA ILE A 155 12.48 5.92 2.99
C ILE A 155 10.97 5.87 3.21
N ASP A 156 10.30 6.99 2.96
CA ASP A 156 8.85 7.09 2.98
C ASP A 156 8.27 6.74 1.61
N GLY A 157 7.07 6.14 1.61
CA GLY A 157 6.36 5.79 0.37
C GLY A 157 5.82 7.01 -0.37
N LEU A 158 5.44 8.08 0.37
CA LEU A 158 5.02 9.37 -0.20
C LEU A 158 5.99 10.47 0.22
N ILE A 159 6.69 11.05 -0.75
CA ILE A 159 7.61 12.16 -0.52
C ILE A 159 7.22 13.33 -1.43
N SER A 160 7.09 14.52 -0.85
CA SER A 160 6.85 15.75 -1.61
C SER A 160 8.03 16.06 -2.55
N ALA A 161 7.73 16.42 -3.79
CA ALA A 161 8.73 16.86 -4.76
C ALA A 161 9.33 18.23 -4.40
N THR A 162 8.57 19.07 -3.69
CA THR A 162 8.95 20.46 -3.34
C THR A 162 9.36 20.61 -1.88
N GLY A 163 9.24 19.55 -1.05
CA GLY A 163 9.45 19.65 0.41
C GLY A 163 8.32 20.34 1.17
N SER A 164 7.25 20.75 0.50
CA SER A 164 6.07 21.40 1.09
C SER A 164 4.86 20.46 1.13
N LYS A 165 3.72 20.96 1.64
CA LYS A 165 2.45 20.23 1.67
C LYS A 165 2.08 19.73 0.25
N VAL A 166 1.71 18.46 0.15
CA VAL A 166 1.19 17.85 -1.09
C VAL A 166 -0.28 17.53 -0.92
N SER A 167 -1.08 17.82 -1.94
CA SER A 167 -2.52 17.65 -1.88
C SER A 167 -3.11 16.92 -3.07
N ASN A 168 -4.31 16.36 -2.86
CA ASN A 168 -5.08 15.67 -3.87
C ASN A 168 -4.33 14.46 -4.48
N ILE A 169 -3.63 13.71 -3.65
CA ILE A 169 -3.10 12.41 -4.00
C ILE A 169 -4.23 11.39 -3.92
N ARG A 170 -4.32 10.49 -4.89
CA ARG A 170 -5.27 9.38 -4.89
C ARG A 170 -4.55 8.06 -5.02
N LEU A 171 -4.83 7.15 -4.11
CA LEU A 171 -4.27 5.80 -4.06
C LEU A 171 -5.41 4.80 -4.10
N SER A 172 -5.47 3.98 -5.13
CA SER A 172 -6.52 2.97 -5.26
C SER A 172 -5.92 1.62 -5.64
N LYS A 173 -6.28 0.57 -4.91
CA LYS A 173 -5.77 -0.79 -5.12
C LYS A 173 -4.24 -0.83 -5.16
N CYS A 174 -3.59 -0.13 -4.21
CA CYS A 174 -2.14 -0.07 -4.10
C CYS A 174 -1.65 -0.76 -2.83
N GLY A 175 -0.48 -1.40 -2.92
CA GLY A 175 0.24 -1.93 -1.77
C GLY A 175 1.44 -1.04 -1.41
N PHE A 176 1.62 -0.75 -0.12
CA PHE A 176 2.77 -0.02 0.41
C PHE A 176 3.45 -0.90 1.47
N TYR A 177 4.60 -1.44 1.13
CA TYR A 177 5.30 -2.46 1.93
C TYR A 177 6.72 -2.04 2.25
N ASN A 178 7.15 -2.31 3.48
CA ASN A 178 8.54 -2.17 3.92
C ASN A 178 9.13 -0.75 3.77
N PHE A 179 8.30 0.29 3.97
CA PHE A 179 8.74 1.69 4.06
C PHE A 179 9.01 2.12 5.51
N ARG A 180 9.72 3.24 5.70
CA ARG A 180 9.75 3.93 6.98
C ARG A 180 8.35 4.42 7.37
N ILE A 181 7.66 5.07 6.43
CA ILE A 181 6.24 5.42 6.52
C ILE A 181 5.61 4.97 5.20
N GLY A 182 4.58 4.12 5.26
CA GLY A 182 3.88 3.66 4.06
C GLY A 182 3.19 4.80 3.32
N ILE A 183 2.30 5.51 3.99
CA ILE A 183 1.54 6.64 3.44
C ILE A 183 1.61 7.82 4.42
N GLY A 184 1.90 9.01 3.92
CA GLY A 184 1.99 10.21 4.74
C GLY A 184 3.42 10.62 5.08
N SER A 185 3.59 11.50 6.08
CA SER A 185 4.88 12.03 6.49
C SER A 185 4.82 12.51 7.95
N LEU A 186 5.95 12.47 8.67
CA LEU A 186 6.06 13.08 10.00
C LEU A 186 6.47 14.57 9.96
N SER A 187 6.98 15.04 8.83
CA SER A 187 7.48 16.40 8.68
C SER A 187 6.55 17.34 7.90
N ASN A 188 5.67 16.78 7.08
CA ASN A 188 4.77 17.54 6.22
C ASN A 188 3.39 16.87 6.19
N TYR A 189 2.34 17.69 6.16
CA TYR A 189 0.99 17.16 6.01
C TYR A 189 0.72 16.79 4.55
N ILE A 190 0.09 15.64 4.36
CA ILE A 190 -0.30 15.15 3.03
C ILE A 190 -1.81 14.98 3.01
N LYS A 191 -2.49 15.60 2.03
CA LYS A 191 -3.90 15.32 1.73
C LYS A 191 -3.96 14.18 0.72
N VAL A 192 -4.54 13.04 1.13
CA VAL A 192 -4.61 11.83 0.33
C VAL A 192 -5.96 11.13 0.46
N ASP A 193 -6.51 10.67 -0.67
CA ASP A 193 -7.64 9.74 -0.69
C ASP A 193 -7.08 8.33 -0.94
N VAL A 194 -7.37 7.39 -0.04
CA VAL A 194 -6.90 6.00 -0.08
C VAL A 194 -8.09 5.06 -0.13
N GLU A 195 -8.12 4.18 -1.12
CA GLU A 195 -9.21 3.23 -1.31
C GLU A 195 -8.67 1.85 -1.69
N ASP A 196 -9.16 0.81 -1.00
CA ASP A 196 -8.84 -0.59 -1.28
C ASP A 196 -7.32 -0.86 -1.37
N CYS A 197 -6.57 -0.33 -0.39
CA CYS A 197 -5.12 -0.44 -0.31
C CYS A 197 -4.66 -1.37 0.82
N ASN A 198 -3.48 -1.99 0.64
CA ASN A 198 -2.79 -2.73 1.69
C ASN A 198 -1.53 -1.96 2.13
N VAL A 199 -1.44 -1.66 3.43
CA VAL A 199 -0.31 -0.92 4.02
C VAL A 199 0.29 -1.76 5.13
N SER A 200 1.35 -2.50 4.83
CA SER A 200 1.90 -3.47 5.79
C SER A 200 3.42 -3.52 5.85
N SER A 201 3.93 -4.06 6.94
CA SER A 201 5.37 -4.28 7.16
C SER A 201 6.21 -2.99 7.14
N ASN A 202 5.59 -1.81 7.27
CA ASN A 202 6.28 -0.53 7.40
C ASN A 202 6.71 -0.29 8.86
N ASN A 203 7.54 0.71 9.13
CA ASN A 203 7.72 1.12 10.54
C ASN A 203 6.45 1.81 11.05
N ILE A 204 5.86 2.71 10.26
CA ILE A 204 4.54 3.30 10.49
C ILE A 204 3.70 3.08 9.21
N GLY A 205 2.49 2.56 9.37
CA GLY A 205 1.62 2.36 8.22
C GLY A 205 1.22 3.69 7.57
N ILE A 206 0.53 4.53 8.32
CA ILE A 206 0.04 5.85 7.85
C ILE A 206 0.42 6.91 8.89
N ALA A 207 0.96 8.05 8.44
CA ALA A 207 1.34 9.14 9.33
C ALA A 207 0.87 10.52 8.82
N ASN A 208 0.35 11.33 9.76
CA ASN A 208 0.05 12.76 9.61
C ASN A 208 -0.60 13.16 8.29
N VAL A 209 -1.63 12.42 7.89
CA VAL A 209 -2.52 12.84 6.81
C VAL A 209 -3.51 13.90 7.33
N VAL A 210 -3.96 14.79 6.45
CA VAL A 210 -4.88 15.90 6.78
C VAL A 210 -5.93 16.06 5.67
N ASP A 211 -7.17 16.42 6.03
CA ASP A 211 -8.29 16.53 5.06
C ASP A 211 -8.45 15.26 4.19
N SER A 212 -8.16 14.10 4.74
CA SER A 212 -7.96 12.86 3.99
C SER A 212 -9.08 11.86 4.21
N LYS A 213 -9.28 10.99 3.22
CA LYS A 213 -10.23 9.88 3.30
C LYS A 213 -9.52 8.56 3.10
N LEU A 214 -9.74 7.62 4.01
CA LEU A 214 -9.23 6.25 3.92
C LEU A 214 -10.40 5.28 4.01
N THR A 215 -10.56 4.45 3.01
CA THR A 215 -11.69 3.52 2.93
C THR A 215 -11.26 2.13 2.47
N LEU A 216 -12.00 1.10 2.92
CA LEU A 216 -11.88 -0.30 2.43
C LEU A 216 -10.44 -0.86 2.48
N SER A 217 -9.60 -0.34 3.37
CA SER A 217 -8.16 -0.63 3.35
C SER A 217 -7.71 -1.44 4.55
N THR A 218 -6.62 -2.20 4.36
CA THR A 218 -5.97 -2.97 5.42
C THR A 218 -4.66 -2.32 5.82
N ILE A 219 -4.45 -2.12 7.14
CA ILE A 219 -3.25 -1.54 7.72
C ILE A 219 -2.72 -2.53 8.75
N ASN A 220 -1.67 -3.28 8.37
CA ASN A 220 -1.35 -4.51 9.06
C ASN A 220 0.15 -4.69 9.30
N ALA A 221 0.51 -5.34 10.40
CA ALA A 221 1.87 -5.80 10.70
C ALA A 221 2.95 -4.69 10.59
N ASN A 222 2.60 -3.44 10.88
CA ASN A 222 3.58 -2.37 10.94
C ASN A 222 4.35 -2.45 12.27
N VAL A 223 5.64 -2.10 12.26
CA VAL A 223 6.55 -2.29 13.41
C VAL A 223 6.11 -1.48 14.62
N MET A 224 5.60 -0.28 14.41
CA MET A 224 5.14 0.62 15.47
C MET A 224 3.63 0.85 15.37
N TYR A 225 3.20 1.80 14.57
CA TYR A 225 1.81 2.25 14.50
C TYR A 225 1.13 1.81 13.20
N GLY A 226 -0.14 1.43 13.30
CA GLY A 226 -0.99 1.32 12.13
C GLY A 226 -1.24 2.70 11.52
N ILE A 227 -1.91 3.56 12.27
CA ILE A 227 -2.15 4.97 11.93
C ILE A 227 -1.62 5.84 13.07
N LYS A 228 -0.79 6.83 12.74
CA LYS A 228 -0.28 7.84 13.67
C LYS A 228 -0.65 9.24 13.18
N LEU A 229 -1.48 9.95 13.94
CA LEU A 229 -1.85 11.33 13.70
C LEU A 229 -1.30 12.19 14.84
N SER A 230 -0.58 13.25 14.52
CA SER A 230 -0.01 14.14 15.54
C SER A 230 0.00 15.59 15.07
N ASP A 231 -0.10 16.49 16.05
CA ASP A 231 0.21 17.92 15.96
C ASP A 231 -0.46 18.63 14.76
N GLY A 232 -1.79 18.50 14.64
CA GLY A 232 -2.59 19.15 13.59
C GLY A 232 -2.91 18.26 12.38
N ALA A 233 -2.75 16.93 12.50
CA ALA A 233 -3.25 15.97 11.52
C ALA A 233 -4.79 15.82 11.64
N ASN A 234 -5.52 16.82 11.19
CA ASN A 234 -6.95 17.04 11.44
C ASN A 234 -7.82 16.68 10.24
N ASP A 235 -9.15 16.67 10.50
CA ASP A 235 -10.20 16.63 9.48
C ASP A 235 -10.16 15.36 8.60
N ASN A 236 -9.80 14.21 9.19
CA ASN A 236 -9.71 12.95 8.47
C ASN A 236 -10.94 12.07 8.69
N ILE A 237 -11.34 11.34 7.65
CA ILE A 237 -12.40 10.34 7.67
C ILE A 237 -11.79 8.97 7.35
N PHE A 238 -11.88 8.05 8.30
CA PHE A 238 -11.43 6.68 8.18
C PHE A 238 -12.63 5.74 8.31
N SER A 239 -12.90 4.92 7.30
CA SER A 239 -14.06 4.03 7.33
C SER A 239 -13.80 2.67 6.68
N ALA A 240 -14.48 1.65 7.16
CA ALA A 240 -14.36 0.28 6.66
C ALA A 240 -12.89 -0.21 6.62
N LEU A 241 -12.13 0.10 7.66
CA LEU A 241 -10.72 -0.28 7.78
C LEU A 241 -10.55 -1.57 8.58
N LYS A 242 -9.52 -2.33 8.23
CA LYS A 242 -9.00 -3.41 9.05
C LYS A 242 -7.59 -3.03 9.50
N ILE A 243 -7.43 -2.72 10.81
CA ILE A 243 -6.17 -2.26 11.39
C ILE A 243 -5.72 -3.30 12.42
N GLU A 244 -4.62 -4.02 12.16
CA GLU A 244 -4.26 -5.13 13.01
C GLU A 244 -2.77 -5.45 13.03
N TRP A 245 -2.33 -6.19 14.08
CA TRP A 245 -0.97 -6.70 14.22
C TRP A 245 0.11 -5.62 14.23
N ASN A 246 -0.23 -4.38 14.63
CA ASN A 246 0.77 -3.32 14.74
C ASN A 246 1.50 -3.40 16.08
N GLY A 247 2.81 -3.18 16.07
CA GLY A 247 3.68 -3.44 17.22
C GLY A 247 3.46 -2.53 18.42
N GLU A 248 2.92 -1.32 18.21
CA GLU A 248 2.45 -0.42 19.28
C GLU A 248 0.93 -0.25 19.18
N ASN A 249 0.43 0.90 18.77
CA ASN A 249 -1.01 1.15 18.68
C ASN A 249 -1.53 0.89 17.25
N ASN A 250 -2.74 0.37 17.14
CA ASN A 250 -3.43 0.36 15.85
C ASN A 250 -3.76 1.79 15.39
N LEU A 251 -4.22 2.63 16.32
CA LEU A 251 -4.45 4.05 16.12
C LEU A 251 -3.80 4.85 17.25
N TYR A 252 -2.95 5.80 16.90
CA TYR A 252 -2.34 6.77 17.79
C TYR A 252 -2.70 8.18 17.35
N VAL A 253 -3.34 8.98 18.23
CA VAL A 253 -3.75 10.36 17.93
C VAL A 253 -3.27 11.27 19.06
N LYS A 254 -2.50 12.30 18.72
CA LYS A 254 -2.00 13.28 19.68
C LYS A 254 -2.10 14.70 19.12
N ASN A 255 -2.68 15.63 19.91
CA ASN A 255 -2.85 17.05 19.53
C ASN A 255 -3.48 17.19 18.14
N ALA A 256 -4.50 16.38 17.81
CA ALA A 256 -5.19 16.38 16.54
C ALA A 256 -6.71 16.32 16.77
N VAL A 257 -7.47 17.02 15.94
CA VAL A 257 -8.92 17.22 16.12
C VAL A 257 -9.73 16.85 14.88
N ASN A 258 -11.05 16.75 15.03
CA ASN A 258 -12.00 16.51 13.94
C ASN A 258 -11.72 15.22 13.16
N ASN A 259 -11.16 14.20 13.78
CA ASN A 259 -10.95 12.91 13.15
C ASN A 259 -12.12 11.98 13.41
N VAL A 260 -12.59 11.30 12.38
CA VAL A 260 -13.70 10.33 12.46
C VAL A 260 -13.21 8.95 12.01
N ILE A 261 -13.50 7.93 12.84
CA ILE A 261 -13.28 6.53 12.48
C ILE A 261 -14.58 5.78 12.62
N SER A 262 -14.96 5.06 11.56
CA SER A 262 -16.22 4.34 11.54
C SER A 262 -16.12 2.97 10.89
N THR A 263 -17.06 2.08 11.25
CA THR A 263 -17.32 0.78 10.61
C THR A 263 -16.02 -0.03 10.41
N SER A 264 -15.19 -0.08 11.46
CA SER A 264 -13.81 -0.61 11.36
C SER A 264 -13.53 -1.70 12.39
N ILE A 265 -12.53 -2.54 12.08
CA ILE A 265 -12.04 -3.58 12.98
C ILE A 265 -10.60 -3.27 13.37
N LEU A 266 -10.34 -3.14 14.68
CA LEU A 266 -9.00 -3.00 15.24
C LEU A 266 -8.66 -4.28 16.01
N ASP A 267 -7.55 -4.92 15.70
CA ASP A 267 -7.19 -6.20 16.30
C ASP A 267 -5.68 -6.29 16.58
N ARG A 268 -5.31 -6.93 17.69
CA ARG A 268 -3.91 -7.25 18.02
C ARG A 268 -2.93 -6.08 17.92
N SER A 269 -3.09 -5.10 18.78
CA SER A 269 -2.06 -4.07 19.00
C SER A 269 -1.09 -4.49 20.09
N GLY A 270 0.17 -4.08 20.00
CA GLY A 270 1.16 -4.30 21.06
C GLY A 270 0.86 -3.50 22.33
N LYS A 271 0.37 -2.27 22.18
CA LYS A 271 -0.13 -1.38 23.24
C LYS A 271 -1.64 -1.19 23.11
N ALA A 272 -2.19 -0.10 23.64
CA ALA A 272 -3.61 0.21 23.49
C ALA A 272 -4.05 0.15 22.03
N GLY A 273 -5.23 -0.40 21.79
CA GLY A 273 -5.80 -0.46 20.44
C GLY A 273 -5.92 0.93 19.83
N ILE A 274 -6.54 1.85 20.58
CA ILE A 274 -6.63 3.27 20.27
C ILE A 274 -5.96 4.04 21.42
N TYR A 275 -5.04 4.94 21.10
CA TYR A 275 -4.44 5.89 22.04
C TYR A 275 -4.75 7.31 21.63
N LEU A 276 -5.33 8.09 22.54
CA LEU A 276 -5.68 9.50 22.35
C LEU A 276 -4.95 10.35 23.38
N GLU A 277 -4.29 11.42 22.97
CA GLU A 277 -3.67 12.40 23.85
C GLU A 277 -4.01 13.82 23.41
N ASN A 278 -4.70 14.58 24.25
CA ASN A 278 -5.13 15.97 23.96
C ASN A 278 -5.77 16.13 22.58
N SER A 279 -6.69 15.24 22.22
CA SER A 279 -7.22 15.14 20.86
C SER A 279 -8.74 15.07 20.87
N GLU A 280 -9.35 15.35 19.71
CA GLU A 280 -10.79 15.19 19.50
C GLU A 280 -11.04 14.13 18.43
N ILE A 281 -11.88 13.15 18.76
CA ILE A 281 -12.19 12.04 17.87
C ILE A 281 -13.63 11.57 17.99
N ILE A 282 -14.20 11.13 16.89
CA ILE A 282 -15.44 10.37 16.85
C ILE A 282 -15.14 8.93 16.45
N LEU A 283 -15.54 8.00 17.31
CA LEU A 283 -15.44 6.56 17.10
C LEU A 283 -16.85 6.00 16.93
N ASN A 284 -17.17 5.39 15.79
CA ASN A 284 -18.51 4.90 15.50
C ASN A 284 -18.49 3.51 14.85
N GLU A 285 -19.28 2.57 15.38
CA GLU A 285 -19.39 1.19 14.83
C GLU A 285 -18.05 0.47 14.72
N ILE A 286 -17.31 0.40 15.81
CA ILE A 286 -15.97 -0.19 15.82
C ILE A 286 -15.94 -1.47 16.63
N ILE A 287 -15.27 -2.49 16.13
CA ILE A 287 -14.91 -3.69 16.88
C ILE A 287 -13.43 -3.60 17.28
N ILE A 288 -13.13 -3.64 18.58
CA ILE A 288 -11.77 -3.65 19.10
C ILE A 288 -11.55 -4.92 19.89
N ARG A 289 -10.45 -5.64 19.61
CA ARG A 289 -10.12 -6.87 20.31
C ARG A 289 -8.61 -7.09 20.42
N ARG A 290 -8.20 -7.87 21.42
CA ARG A 290 -6.81 -8.34 21.59
C ARG A 290 -5.77 -7.22 21.60
N SER A 291 -6.07 -6.11 22.29
CA SER A 291 -5.12 -5.02 22.48
C SER A 291 -4.16 -5.27 23.64
N GLY A 292 -3.02 -4.57 23.67
CA GLY A 292 -2.08 -4.58 24.80
C GLY A 292 -1.14 -5.79 24.84
N GLY A 293 -0.93 -6.48 23.74
CA GLY A 293 -0.21 -7.77 23.70
C GLY A 293 1.27 -7.72 24.06
N SER A 294 1.91 -6.55 24.04
CA SER A 294 3.33 -6.37 24.36
C SER A 294 3.58 -5.41 25.53
N SER A 295 2.53 -4.84 26.13
CA SER A 295 2.69 -3.86 27.21
C SER A 295 2.61 -4.51 28.59
N ASN A 296 3.60 -4.20 29.44
CA ASN A 296 3.60 -4.52 30.86
C ASN A 296 3.02 -3.39 31.73
N ILE A 297 2.54 -2.31 31.11
CA ILE A 297 1.94 -1.15 31.76
C ILE A 297 0.42 -1.31 31.72
N PRO A 298 -0.28 -1.46 32.88
CA PRO A 298 -1.71 -1.76 32.89
C PRO A 298 -2.55 -0.79 32.05
N LYS A 299 -2.29 0.51 32.10
CA LYS A 299 -3.02 1.50 31.32
C LYS A 299 -2.78 1.41 29.80
N GLU A 300 -1.69 0.82 29.35
CA GLU A 300 -1.45 0.52 27.94
C GLU A 300 -2.05 -0.83 27.52
N SER A 301 -2.37 -1.70 28.49
CA SER A 301 -3.13 -2.93 28.29
C SER A 301 -4.64 -2.60 28.27
N THR A 302 -5.08 -1.88 27.23
CA THR A 302 -6.46 -1.44 27.11
C THR A 302 -6.90 -1.40 25.65
N HIS A 303 -8.21 -1.45 25.41
CA HIS A 303 -8.72 -1.26 24.06
C HIS A 303 -8.66 0.22 23.66
N ILE A 304 -9.09 1.13 24.52
CA ILE A 304 -9.08 2.58 24.26
C ILE A 304 -8.45 3.28 25.46
N TYR A 305 -7.34 3.98 25.24
CA TYR A 305 -6.69 4.82 26.24
C TYR A 305 -6.80 6.29 25.85
N ILE A 306 -7.40 7.09 26.74
CA ILE A 306 -7.63 8.52 26.54
C ILE A 306 -6.89 9.30 27.61
N LYS A 307 -5.95 10.15 27.19
CA LYS A 307 -5.14 11.00 28.03
C LYS A 307 -5.44 12.46 27.73
N GLY A 308 -6.54 12.97 28.26
CA GLY A 308 -7.06 14.30 27.97
C GLY A 308 -7.70 14.42 26.57
N GLY A 309 -8.45 15.51 26.36
CA GLY A 309 -9.17 15.78 25.12
C GLY A 309 -10.60 15.21 25.14
N ASN A 310 -11.22 15.12 23.96
CA ASN A 310 -12.63 14.78 23.80
C ASN A 310 -12.81 13.54 22.93
N ALA A 311 -13.61 12.58 23.37
CA ALA A 311 -13.97 11.42 22.58
C ALA A 311 -15.49 11.20 22.57
N ILE A 312 -16.06 11.03 21.40
CA ILE A 312 -17.44 10.56 21.21
C ILE A 312 -17.37 9.13 20.73
N ILE A 313 -17.95 8.21 21.48
CA ILE A 313 -17.89 6.77 21.29
C ILE A 313 -19.30 6.22 21.10
N ASN A 314 -19.61 5.75 19.89
CA ASN A 314 -20.93 5.21 19.56
C ASN A 314 -20.78 3.78 19.04
N ASN A 315 -21.63 2.84 19.50
CA ASN A 315 -21.71 1.46 18.97
C ASN A 315 -20.35 0.75 18.92
N ILE A 316 -19.60 0.73 20.04
CA ILE A 316 -18.33 0.06 20.12
C ILE A 316 -18.47 -1.31 20.77
N ILE A 317 -17.88 -2.34 20.15
CA ILE A 317 -17.78 -3.67 20.70
C ILE A 317 -16.33 -3.94 21.08
N THR A 318 -16.06 -4.08 22.39
CA THR A 318 -14.76 -4.53 22.88
C THR A 318 -14.80 -6.01 23.22
N LYS A 319 -13.80 -6.79 22.81
CA LYS A 319 -13.74 -8.23 23.02
C LYS A 319 -12.36 -8.70 23.45
N SER A 320 -12.33 -9.62 24.42
CA SER A 320 -11.16 -10.45 24.65
C SER A 320 -10.91 -11.35 23.43
N GLY A 321 -9.66 -11.67 23.15
CA GLY A 321 -9.30 -12.53 22.04
C GLY A 321 -9.28 -14.02 22.41
N ARG A 322 -9.48 -14.86 21.41
CA ARG A 322 -9.19 -16.31 21.49
C ARG A 322 -7.72 -16.53 21.10
N ASN A 323 -7.18 -17.65 21.51
CA ASN A 323 -5.89 -18.13 21.02
C ASN A 323 -6.08 -18.86 19.68
N ASP A 324 -6.48 -18.13 18.65
CA ASP A 324 -6.76 -18.66 17.30
C ASP A 324 -5.53 -18.62 16.37
N ASP A 325 -4.44 -18.01 16.83
CA ASP A 325 -3.19 -17.86 16.08
C ASP A 325 -1.95 -18.37 16.82
N GLY A 326 -2.14 -19.07 17.93
CA GLY A 326 -1.06 -19.62 18.74
C GLY A 326 -0.29 -18.63 19.61
N LYS A 327 -0.70 -17.35 19.64
CA LYS A 327 -0.01 -16.29 20.41
C LYS A 327 -0.66 -15.98 21.77
N GLY A 328 -1.48 -16.89 22.26
CA GLY A 328 -2.13 -16.75 23.55
C GLY A 328 -3.44 -15.95 23.52
N LYS A 329 -4.17 -16.06 24.59
CA LYS A 329 -5.41 -15.32 24.81
C LYS A 329 -5.05 -13.92 25.31
N LEU A 330 -5.49 -12.88 24.61
CA LEU A 330 -5.32 -11.50 25.01
C LEU A 330 -6.65 -10.95 25.51
N SER A 331 -6.63 -10.56 26.79
CA SER A 331 -7.73 -9.82 27.42
C SER A 331 -7.06 -8.61 28.07
N PRO A 332 -7.20 -7.41 27.51
CA PRO A 332 -6.63 -6.22 28.13
C PRO A 332 -7.29 -5.96 29.48
N ASP A 333 -6.56 -5.27 30.36
CA ASP A 333 -7.01 -4.97 31.72
C ASP A 333 -8.25 -4.07 31.75
N PHE A 334 -8.37 -3.20 30.76
CA PHE A 334 -9.49 -2.26 30.62
C PHE A 334 -10.07 -2.26 29.22
N SER A 335 -11.37 -2.06 29.09
CA SER A 335 -11.98 -1.72 27.80
C SER A 335 -11.68 -0.27 27.43
N ILE A 336 -11.90 0.65 28.38
CA ILE A 336 -11.60 2.08 28.23
C ILE A 336 -10.88 2.53 29.49
N TYR A 337 -9.77 3.24 29.34
CA TYR A 337 -9.03 3.90 30.41
C TYR A 337 -8.89 5.39 30.08
N ALA A 338 -9.36 6.26 30.95
CA ALA A 338 -9.34 7.71 30.76
C ALA A 338 -8.65 8.41 31.93
N GLU A 339 -7.82 9.41 31.63
CA GLU A 339 -7.12 10.24 32.63
C GLU A 339 -6.99 11.69 32.15
N ASN A 340 -6.59 12.61 33.06
CA ASN A 340 -6.25 14.00 32.75
C ASN A 340 -7.40 14.79 32.06
N ASP A 341 -8.48 14.99 32.76
CA ASP A 341 -9.62 15.80 32.29
C ASP A 341 -10.20 15.38 30.93
N ALA A 342 -10.09 14.09 30.60
CA ALA A 342 -10.70 13.56 29.40
C ALA A 342 -12.23 13.71 29.45
N SER A 343 -12.80 14.31 28.41
CA SER A 343 -14.24 14.36 28.23
C SER A 343 -14.70 13.19 27.35
N LEU A 344 -15.66 12.43 27.82
CA LEU A 344 -16.10 11.21 27.17
C LEU A 344 -17.61 11.16 27.06
N ILE A 345 -18.12 11.02 25.85
CA ILE A 345 -19.53 10.74 25.59
C ILE A 345 -19.64 9.34 25.02
N ILE A 346 -20.33 8.45 25.70
CA ILE A 346 -20.58 7.08 25.26
C ILE A 346 -22.08 6.92 25.03
N SER A 347 -22.48 6.49 23.85
CA SER A 347 -23.86 6.17 23.52
C SER A 347 -23.96 4.80 22.86
N ASP A 348 -25.00 4.04 23.20
CA ASP A 348 -25.39 2.75 22.59
C ASP A 348 -24.22 1.78 22.37
N SER A 349 -23.52 1.43 23.47
CA SER A 349 -22.38 0.51 23.45
C SER A 349 -22.72 -0.87 24.02
#